data_e415ffe6dbae59e9f2eb6dc8890287ca
#
_entry.id   e415ffe6dbae59e9f2eb6dc8890287ca
#
_cell.length_a   1.000
_cell.length_b   1.000
_cell.length_c   1.000
_cell.angle_alpha   90.00
_cell.angle_beta   90.00
_cell.angle_gamma   90.00
#
_symmetry.space_group_name_H-M   'P 1'
#
loop_
_entity.id
_entity.type
_entity.pdbx_description
1 polymer ?
#
loop_
_entity_poly.entity_id
_entity_poly.type
_entity_poly.pdbx_seq_one_letter_code
_entity_poly.pdbx_strand_id
1 'polypeptide(L)'
;MRRSINDRSLIVSVNPTSTISEVYRLLRTKIHYLSKDHESKLIMVTSALAGEGKTTTICNLATTYALEGKKVLLIDADLRKPSLHRIFSLPNNHGLSTLLSGGTSAHSAIQETMVGYLSLLPSGPVPMNPSELIDSTAMRELLESLKQDYDVILIDTPPVLAVTDPVITSTLCDGVVMVVATGRVKKDHLRKAKEQLEHVNARMLGIVLNRMNREDQQIFYMDDYGTKG
;
A
#
# COMPACT_ATOMS: atom_id res chain seq x y z
N MET A 1 -19.42 -18.95 -10.73
CA MET A 1 -18.00 -19.20 -11.09
C MET A 1 -17.13 -18.56 -10.02
N ARG A 2 -16.48 -19.31 -9.11
CA ARG A 2 -15.58 -18.73 -8.10
C ARG A 2 -14.36 -18.18 -8.83
N ARG A 3 -14.15 -16.85 -8.79
CA ARG A 3 -12.92 -16.22 -9.28
C ARG A 3 -11.76 -16.81 -8.45
N SER A 4 -10.74 -17.35 -9.13
CA SER A 4 -9.58 -17.89 -8.44
C SER A 4 -8.80 -16.74 -7.82
N ILE A 5 -8.71 -16.72 -6.49
CA ILE A 5 -7.84 -15.83 -5.75
C ILE A 5 -6.40 -16.20 -6.11
N ASN A 6 -5.54 -15.20 -6.34
CA ASN A 6 -4.11 -15.45 -6.41
C ASN A 6 -3.59 -15.75 -5.00
N ASP A 7 -3.68 -17.03 -4.59
CA ASP A 7 -3.47 -17.53 -3.23
C ASP A 7 -2.18 -17.06 -2.57
N ARG A 8 -1.14 -16.78 -3.38
CA ARG A 8 0.15 -16.29 -2.88
C ARG A 8 0.16 -14.80 -2.53
N SER A 9 -0.76 -14.02 -3.11
CA SER A 9 -0.80 -12.57 -2.93
C SER A 9 -1.78 -12.11 -1.85
N LEU A 10 -2.78 -12.95 -1.48
CA LEU A 10 -3.84 -12.63 -0.52
C LEU A 10 -3.88 -13.65 0.62
N ILE A 11 -2.73 -13.93 1.25
CA ILE A 11 -2.61 -14.96 2.29
C ILE A 11 -3.55 -14.71 3.48
N VAL A 12 -3.79 -13.46 3.85
CA VAL A 12 -4.69 -13.09 4.95
C VAL A 12 -6.13 -13.49 4.66
N SER A 13 -6.56 -13.42 3.40
CA SER A 13 -7.90 -13.86 2.99
C SER A 13 -8.00 -15.37 2.87
N VAL A 14 -6.96 -16.03 2.34
CA VAL A 14 -6.95 -17.48 2.05
C VAL A 14 -6.70 -18.31 3.30
N ASN A 15 -5.80 -17.87 4.16
CA ASN A 15 -5.44 -18.54 5.40
C ASN A 15 -5.35 -17.55 6.56
N PRO A 16 -6.51 -17.13 7.12
CA PRO A 16 -6.57 -16.10 8.16
C PRO A 16 -5.85 -16.49 9.47
N THR A 17 -5.69 -17.78 9.73
CA THR A 17 -5.09 -18.30 10.98
C THR A 17 -3.58 -18.57 10.86
N SER A 18 -2.98 -18.29 9.70
CA SER A 18 -1.55 -18.50 9.50
C SER A 18 -0.70 -17.52 10.32
N THR A 19 0.52 -17.92 10.66
CA THR A 19 1.51 -17.04 11.30
C THR A 19 1.77 -15.78 10.48
N ILE A 20 1.74 -15.89 9.15
CA ILE A 20 1.91 -14.74 8.25
C ILE A 20 0.73 -13.76 8.42
N SER A 21 -0.49 -14.27 8.55
CA SER A 21 -1.67 -13.42 8.78
C SER A 21 -1.59 -12.68 10.12
N GLU A 22 -1.04 -13.31 11.17
CA GLU A 22 -0.77 -12.64 12.45
C GLU A 22 0.26 -11.51 12.31
N VAL A 23 1.31 -11.69 11.51
CA VAL A 23 2.30 -10.62 11.24
C VAL A 23 1.63 -9.41 10.59
N TYR A 24 0.68 -9.60 9.65
CA TYR A 24 -0.05 -8.49 9.05
C TYR A 24 -1.01 -7.82 10.04
N ARG A 25 -1.64 -8.56 10.96
CA ARG A 25 -2.45 -7.97 12.04
C ARG A 25 -1.59 -7.13 12.98
N LEU A 26 -0.40 -7.63 13.35
CA LEU A 26 0.56 -6.87 14.15
C LEU A 26 1.02 -5.59 13.41
N LEU A 27 1.30 -5.68 12.10
CA LEU A 27 1.65 -4.51 11.28
C LEU A 27 0.52 -3.46 11.31
N ARG A 28 -0.74 -3.88 11.07
CA ARG A 28 -1.91 -3.01 11.18
C ARG A 28 -1.99 -2.33 12.54
N THR A 29 -1.82 -3.10 13.62
CA THR A 29 -1.86 -2.59 14.99
C THR A 29 -0.76 -1.54 15.22
N LYS A 30 0.48 -1.82 14.79
CA LYS A 30 1.59 -0.85 14.89
C LYS A 30 1.29 0.44 14.11
N ILE A 31 0.78 0.34 12.89
CA ILE A 31 0.37 1.51 12.09
C ILE A 31 -0.71 2.30 12.81
N HIS A 32 -1.74 1.65 13.35
CA HIS A 32 -2.81 2.31 14.09
C HIS A 32 -2.28 3.12 15.27
N TYR A 33 -1.40 2.55 16.08
CA TYR A 33 -0.81 3.26 17.22
C TYR A 33 0.11 4.41 16.82
N LEU A 34 0.90 4.26 15.75
CA LEU A 34 1.75 5.33 15.21
C LEU A 34 0.93 6.48 14.60
N SER A 35 -0.30 6.19 14.23
CA SER A 35 -1.22 7.14 13.59
C SER A 35 -2.18 7.81 14.57
N LYS A 36 -2.22 7.38 15.84
CA LYS A 36 -3.25 7.73 16.82
C LYS A 36 -3.39 9.23 17.10
N ASP A 37 -2.28 9.97 17.07
CA ASP A 37 -2.26 11.40 17.34
C ASP A 37 -2.71 12.27 16.13
N HIS A 38 -2.92 11.66 14.94
CA HIS A 38 -3.17 12.38 13.68
C HIS A 38 -4.27 11.78 12.80
N GLU A 39 -5.13 10.89 13.30
CA GLU A 39 -6.20 10.23 12.49
C GLU A 39 -5.76 9.88 11.06
N SER A 40 -4.60 9.21 10.92
CA SER A 40 -4.04 8.91 9.60
C SER A 40 -4.95 7.94 8.85
N LYS A 41 -5.76 8.46 7.93
CA LYS A 41 -6.64 7.68 7.07
C LYS A 41 -5.98 7.28 5.76
N LEU A 42 -5.04 8.10 5.26
CA LEU A 42 -4.42 7.96 3.95
C LEU A 42 -2.97 7.51 4.10
N ILE A 43 -2.70 6.23 3.83
CA ILE A 43 -1.40 5.61 4.05
C ILE A 43 -0.82 5.13 2.72
N MET A 44 0.37 5.61 2.38
CA MET A 44 1.12 5.15 1.22
C MET A 44 2.02 3.96 1.57
N VAL A 45 2.08 2.97 0.70
CA VAL A 45 3.06 1.88 0.76
C VAL A 45 3.96 1.95 -0.47
N THR A 46 5.27 2.01 -0.22
CA THR A 46 6.29 2.08 -1.27
C THR A 46 7.49 1.18 -0.95
N SER A 47 8.52 1.21 -1.78
CA SER A 47 9.80 0.52 -1.60
C SER A 47 10.93 1.32 -2.23
N ALA A 48 12.18 1.02 -1.90
CA ALA A 48 13.32 1.66 -2.54
C ALA A 48 13.47 1.21 -4.00
N LEU A 49 13.34 -0.10 -4.26
CA LEU A 49 13.52 -0.73 -5.57
C LEU A 49 12.31 -1.60 -5.95
N ALA A 50 12.26 -2.01 -7.22
CA ALA A 50 11.22 -2.92 -7.70
C ALA A 50 11.38 -4.33 -7.10
N GLY A 51 10.25 -5.03 -6.90
CA GLY A 51 10.24 -6.43 -6.48
C GLY A 51 10.48 -6.67 -4.99
N GLU A 52 10.38 -5.64 -4.14
CA GLU A 52 10.52 -5.78 -2.68
C GLU A 52 9.27 -6.30 -1.97
N GLY A 53 8.14 -6.41 -2.68
CA GLY A 53 6.89 -6.95 -2.15
C GLY A 53 5.89 -5.91 -1.64
N LYS A 54 6.06 -4.63 -1.99
CA LYS A 54 5.15 -3.54 -1.62
C LYS A 54 3.67 -3.88 -1.90
N THR A 55 3.36 -4.29 -3.13
CA THR A 55 2.00 -4.62 -3.57
C THR A 55 1.40 -5.80 -2.81
N THR A 56 2.18 -6.86 -2.56
CA THR A 56 1.74 -7.98 -1.72
C THR A 56 1.48 -7.54 -0.28
N THR A 57 2.37 -6.70 0.26
CA THR A 57 2.24 -6.18 1.62
C THR A 57 0.98 -5.33 1.76
N ILE A 58 0.73 -4.39 0.84
CA ILE A 58 -0.43 -3.52 0.92
C ILE A 58 -1.76 -4.27 0.75
N CYS A 59 -1.83 -5.27 -0.14
CA CYS A 59 -3.02 -6.10 -0.32
C CYS A 59 -3.40 -6.84 0.97
N ASN A 60 -2.42 -7.43 1.64
CA ASN A 60 -2.67 -8.16 2.89
C ASN A 60 -2.97 -7.21 4.05
N LEU A 61 -2.31 -6.05 4.11
CA LEU A 61 -2.63 -5.01 5.08
C LEU A 61 -4.07 -4.50 4.89
N ALA A 62 -4.49 -4.21 3.65
CA ALA A 62 -5.86 -3.81 3.33
C ALA A 62 -6.88 -4.87 3.78
N THR A 63 -6.56 -6.13 3.51
CA THR A 63 -7.40 -7.26 3.94
C THR A 63 -7.52 -7.33 5.46
N THR A 64 -6.45 -7.06 6.23
CA THR A 64 -6.54 -7.07 7.71
C THR A 64 -7.44 -5.98 8.25
N TYR A 65 -7.41 -4.77 7.67
CA TYR A 65 -8.33 -3.69 8.05
C TYR A 65 -9.79 -4.05 7.71
N ALA A 66 -10.02 -4.59 6.51
CA ALA A 66 -11.36 -4.97 6.07
C ALA A 66 -11.98 -6.10 6.93
N LEU A 67 -11.18 -7.10 7.33
CA LEU A 67 -11.62 -8.17 8.22
C LEU A 67 -11.96 -7.68 9.64
N GLU A 68 -11.49 -6.50 10.04
CA GLU A 68 -11.88 -5.83 11.29
C GLU A 68 -13.18 -5.02 11.15
N GLY A 69 -13.79 -5.02 9.96
CA GLY A 69 -15.01 -4.26 9.67
C GLY A 69 -14.78 -2.81 9.27
N LYS A 70 -13.54 -2.39 9.00
CA LYS A 70 -13.23 -1.06 8.49
C LYS A 70 -13.57 -0.98 7.01
N LYS A 71 -14.16 0.13 6.59
CA LYS A 71 -14.41 0.44 5.19
C LYS A 71 -13.10 0.90 4.53
N VAL A 72 -12.50 0.04 3.73
CA VAL A 72 -11.16 0.22 3.17
C VAL A 72 -11.21 0.49 1.66
N LEU A 73 -10.46 1.49 1.22
CA LEU A 73 -10.18 1.69 -0.20
C LEU A 73 -8.68 1.41 -0.47
N LEU A 74 -8.42 0.53 -1.41
CA LEU A 74 -7.09 0.30 -1.95
C LEU A 74 -6.98 1.00 -3.31
N ILE A 75 -5.96 1.85 -3.49
CA ILE A 75 -5.72 2.62 -4.73
C ILE A 75 -4.44 2.14 -5.40
N ASP A 76 -4.52 1.78 -6.69
CA ASP A 76 -3.35 1.48 -7.52
C ASP A 76 -2.82 2.77 -8.15
N ALA A 77 -1.84 3.41 -7.50
CA ALA A 77 -1.16 4.59 -8.01
C ALA A 77 0.17 4.26 -8.72
N ASP A 78 0.50 2.97 -8.95
CA ASP A 78 1.54 2.57 -9.88
C ASP A 78 0.98 2.63 -11.32
N LEU A 79 0.74 3.85 -11.81
CA LEU A 79 0.18 4.11 -13.14
C LEU A 79 1.08 3.61 -14.27
N ARG A 80 2.35 3.27 -13.96
CA ARG A 80 3.34 2.80 -14.94
C ARG A 80 3.33 1.29 -15.11
N LYS A 81 3.16 0.54 -14.00
CA LYS A 81 3.15 -0.94 -13.98
C LYS A 81 2.05 -1.45 -13.05
N PRO A 82 0.78 -1.16 -13.36
CA PRO A 82 -0.34 -1.51 -12.49
C PRO A 82 -0.46 -3.01 -12.30
N SER A 83 -0.85 -3.42 -11.09
CA SER A 83 -0.90 -4.84 -10.75
C SER A 83 -2.06 -5.25 -9.85
N LEU A 84 -2.67 -4.33 -9.10
CA LEU A 84 -3.73 -4.64 -8.14
C LEU A 84 -4.96 -5.26 -8.81
N HIS A 85 -5.37 -4.75 -9.98
CA HIS A 85 -6.50 -5.29 -10.74
C HIS A 85 -6.33 -6.79 -11.05
N ARG A 86 -5.09 -7.25 -11.32
CA ARG A 86 -4.80 -8.67 -11.58
C ARG A 86 -4.89 -9.51 -10.30
N ILE A 87 -4.42 -8.98 -9.17
CA ILE A 87 -4.46 -9.66 -7.87
C ILE A 87 -5.90 -9.91 -7.44
N PHE A 88 -6.77 -8.91 -7.61
CA PHE A 88 -8.17 -9.01 -7.25
C PHE A 88 -9.08 -9.53 -8.38
N SER A 89 -8.49 -9.86 -9.55
CA SER A 89 -9.24 -10.34 -10.74
C SER A 89 -10.35 -9.37 -11.17
N LEU A 90 -10.05 -8.08 -11.16
CA LEU A 90 -10.95 -6.99 -11.54
C LEU A 90 -10.52 -6.34 -12.86
N PRO A 91 -11.46 -5.76 -13.64
CA PRO A 91 -11.13 -5.01 -14.84
C PRO A 91 -10.32 -3.74 -14.54
N ASN A 92 -9.53 -3.27 -15.52
CA ASN A 92 -8.70 -2.06 -15.42
C ASN A 92 -8.99 -1.06 -16.56
N ASN A 93 -10.19 -1.09 -17.14
CA ASN A 93 -10.58 -0.21 -18.24
C ASN A 93 -10.85 1.22 -17.76
N HIS A 94 -11.32 1.35 -16.50
CA HIS A 94 -11.54 2.59 -15.79
C HIS A 94 -10.82 2.52 -14.45
N GLY A 95 -10.23 3.63 -14.01
CA GLY A 95 -9.49 3.67 -12.75
C GLY A 95 -8.96 5.08 -12.48
N LEU A 96 -7.92 5.18 -11.66
CA LEU A 96 -7.35 6.45 -11.22
C LEU A 96 -6.97 7.37 -12.40
N SER A 97 -6.30 6.85 -13.43
CA SER A 97 -5.88 7.65 -14.58
C SER A 97 -7.06 8.24 -15.35
N THR A 98 -8.09 7.45 -15.62
CA THR A 98 -9.30 7.93 -16.34
C THR A 98 -10.14 8.87 -15.49
N LEU A 99 -10.16 8.67 -14.16
CA LEU A 99 -10.86 9.55 -13.24
C LEU A 99 -10.19 10.93 -13.18
N LEU A 100 -8.87 10.97 -13.00
CA LEU A 100 -8.10 12.22 -12.94
C LEU A 100 -8.10 12.98 -14.25
N SER A 101 -8.32 12.30 -15.39
CA SER A 101 -8.48 12.92 -16.71
C SER A 101 -9.93 13.35 -17.02
N GLY A 102 -10.87 13.20 -16.07
CA GLY A 102 -12.28 13.56 -16.28
C GLY A 102 -13.07 12.57 -17.13
N GLY A 103 -12.52 11.40 -17.46
CA GLY A 103 -13.16 10.38 -18.31
C GLY A 103 -14.14 9.46 -17.59
N THR A 104 -14.20 9.49 -16.26
CA THR A 104 -15.11 8.65 -15.45
C THR A 104 -15.36 9.28 -14.08
N SER A 105 -16.38 8.80 -13.38
CA SER A 105 -16.64 9.19 -11.98
C SER A 105 -15.99 8.21 -10.99
N ALA A 106 -15.77 8.65 -9.75
CA ALA A 106 -15.25 7.79 -8.68
C ALA A 106 -16.16 6.58 -8.46
N HIS A 107 -17.48 6.77 -8.46
CA HIS A 107 -18.48 5.72 -8.30
C HIS A 107 -18.36 4.63 -9.38
N SER A 108 -18.04 5.01 -10.62
CA SER A 108 -17.89 4.06 -11.73
C SER A 108 -16.53 3.38 -11.78
N ALA A 109 -15.48 4.03 -11.23
CA ALA A 109 -14.11 3.53 -11.25
C ALA A 109 -13.80 2.62 -10.06
N ILE A 110 -14.39 2.88 -8.89
CA ILE A 110 -14.19 2.09 -7.67
C ILE A 110 -15.00 0.80 -7.78
N GLN A 111 -14.37 -0.33 -7.48
CA GLN A 111 -14.95 -1.66 -7.63
C GLN A 111 -14.89 -2.42 -6.30
N GLU A 112 -15.97 -3.11 -5.96
CA GLU A 112 -15.97 -4.03 -4.83
C GLU A 112 -15.08 -5.24 -5.12
N THR A 113 -14.30 -5.64 -4.13
CA THR A 113 -13.47 -6.85 -4.22
C THR A 113 -14.24 -8.06 -3.69
N MET A 114 -13.61 -9.24 -3.76
CA MET A 114 -14.14 -10.44 -3.12
C MET A 114 -13.99 -10.44 -1.58
N VAL A 115 -13.25 -9.50 -1.02
CA VAL A 115 -13.08 -9.30 0.42
C VAL A 115 -14.11 -8.25 0.86
N GLY A 116 -15.02 -8.63 1.75
CA GLY A 116 -16.03 -7.69 2.28
C GLY A 116 -15.36 -6.46 2.91
N TYR A 117 -15.95 -5.29 2.79
CA TYR A 117 -15.43 -3.99 3.25
C TYR A 117 -14.17 -3.50 2.55
N LEU A 118 -13.65 -4.20 1.52
CA LEU A 118 -12.51 -3.78 0.72
C LEU A 118 -12.92 -3.43 -0.70
N SER A 119 -12.76 -2.16 -1.07
CA SER A 119 -12.93 -1.67 -2.43
C SER A 119 -11.56 -1.41 -3.09
N LEU A 120 -11.50 -1.51 -4.40
CA LEU A 120 -10.33 -1.21 -5.21
C LEU A 120 -10.63 -0.08 -6.19
N LEU A 121 -9.79 0.95 -6.19
CA LEU A 121 -9.65 1.88 -7.30
C LEU A 121 -8.42 1.44 -8.13
N PRO A 122 -8.62 0.74 -9.25
CA PRO A 122 -7.50 0.32 -10.09
C PRO A 122 -6.85 1.53 -10.76
N SER A 123 -5.69 1.35 -11.35
CA SER A 123 -4.95 2.45 -12.02
C SER A 123 -5.68 3.02 -13.23
N GLY A 124 -6.47 2.21 -13.93
CA GLY A 124 -6.92 2.49 -15.29
C GLY A 124 -5.83 2.25 -16.33
N PRO A 125 -6.05 2.65 -17.59
CA PRO A 125 -5.04 2.61 -18.65
C PRO A 125 -3.82 3.45 -18.30
N VAL A 126 -2.64 3.02 -18.76
CA VAL A 126 -1.38 3.75 -18.53
C VAL A 126 -1.45 5.11 -19.23
N PRO A 127 -1.36 6.24 -18.51
CA PRO A 127 -1.41 7.56 -19.11
C PRO A 127 -0.04 7.95 -19.71
N MET A 128 -0.03 8.98 -20.55
CA MET A 128 1.23 9.54 -21.09
C MET A 128 2.07 10.22 -20.01
N ASN A 129 1.44 10.95 -19.10
CA ASN A 129 2.08 11.79 -18.07
C ASN A 129 1.65 11.37 -16.65
N PRO A 130 2.13 10.22 -16.12
CA PRO A 130 1.72 9.72 -14.80
C PRO A 130 1.97 10.71 -13.66
N SER A 131 3.17 11.30 -13.61
CA SER A 131 3.58 12.21 -12.53
C SER A 131 2.71 13.47 -12.48
N GLU A 132 2.35 14.04 -13.63
CA GLU A 132 1.49 15.24 -13.72
C GLU A 132 0.07 14.95 -13.23
N LEU A 133 -0.47 13.76 -13.56
CA LEU A 133 -1.77 13.34 -13.06
C LEU A 133 -1.77 13.18 -11.53
N ILE A 134 -0.72 12.58 -10.97
CA ILE A 134 -0.58 12.42 -9.52
C ILE A 134 -0.44 13.77 -8.81
N ASP A 135 0.24 14.75 -9.42
CA ASP A 135 0.42 16.11 -8.83
C ASP A 135 -0.76 17.05 -9.10
N SER A 136 -1.80 16.61 -9.78
CA SER A 136 -2.93 17.45 -10.17
C SER A 136 -3.80 17.88 -8.98
N THR A 137 -4.52 19.00 -9.14
CA THR A 137 -5.57 19.42 -8.20
C THR A 137 -6.67 18.37 -8.10
N ALA A 138 -7.01 17.71 -9.22
CA ALA A 138 -8.01 16.64 -9.25
C ALA A 138 -7.63 15.46 -8.33
N MET A 139 -6.34 15.12 -8.21
CA MET A 139 -5.89 14.08 -7.28
C MET A 139 -6.10 14.49 -5.82
N ARG A 140 -5.80 15.75 -5.46
CA ARG A 140 -6.00 16.29 -4.11
C ARG A 140 -7.48 16.29 -3.73
N GLU A 141 -8.33 16.81 -4.59
CA GLU A 141 -9.79 16.87 -4.40
C GLU A 141 -10.38 15.47 -4.27
N LEU A 142 -9.94 14.53 -5.11
CA LEU A 142 -10.35 13.13 -5.04
C LEU A 142 -10.02 12.52 -3.67
N LEU A 143 -8.77 12.64 -3.21
CA LEU A 143 -8.35 12.06 -1.94
C LEU A 143 -9.10 12.66 -0.75
N GLU A 144 -9.34 13.97 -0.74
CA GLU A 144 -10.13 14.61 0.32
C GLU A 144 -11.60 14.15 0.31
N SER A 145 -12.20 13.98 -0.86
CA SER A 145 -13.55 13.41 -0.97
C SER A 145 -13.60 11.97 -0.45
N LEU A 146 -12.65 11.13 -0.84
CA LEU A 146 -12.61 9.72 -0.43
C LEU A 146 -12.38 9.52 1.08
N LYS A 147 -11.69 10.45 1.75
CA LYS A 147 -11.54 10.43 3.22
C LYS A 147 -12.86 10.52 3.97
N GLN A 148 -13.92 11.03 3.37
CA GLN A 148 -15.26 11.11 3.97
C GLN A 148 -15.98 9.75 3.92
N ASP A 149 -15.68 8.94 2.90
CA ASP A 149 -16.40 7.71 2.60
C ASP A 149 -15.72 6.46 3.18
N TYR A 150 -14.41 6.51 3.47
CA TYR A 150 -13.61 5.39 3.91
C TYR A 150 -12.93 5.63 5.26
N ASP A 151 -12.83 4.57 6.06
CA ASP A 151 -12.11 4.60 7.34
C ASP A 151 -10.59 4.57 7.11
N VAL A 152 -10.14 3.84 6.08
CA VAL A 152 -8.72 3.69 5.72
C VAL A 152 -8.58 3.68 4.20
N ILE A 153 -7.65 4.46 3.70
CA ILE A 153 -7.26 4.50 2.28
C ILE A 153 -5.79 4.11 2.18
N LEU A 154 -5.51 3.06 1.41
CA LEU A 154 -4.16 2.56 1.19
C LEU A 154 -3.76 2.79 -0.27
N ILE A 155 -2.59 3.39 -0.50
CA ILE A 155 -2.09 3.73 -1.84
C ILE A 155 -0.85 2.90 -2.17
N ASP A 156 -0.94 2.02 -3.18
CA ASP A 156 0.22 1.33 -3.76
C ASP A 156 0.91 2.22 -4.79
N THR A 157 2.22 2.42 -4.65
CA THR A 157 3.00 3.31 -5.50
C THR A 157 4.17 2.59 -6.16
N PRO A 158 4.78 3.13 -7.23
CA PRO A 158 6.06 2.63 -7.75
C PRO A 158 7.19 2.76 -6.71
N PRO A 159 8.38 2.18 -6.97
CA PRO A 159 9.55 2.34 -6.10
C PRO A 159 10.09 3.78 -6.13
N VAL A 160 10.52 4.29 -4.95
CA VAL A 160 11.00 5.68 -4.78
C VAL A 160 12.20 6.02 -5.67
N LEU A 161 13.14 5.09 -5.84
CA LEU A 161 14.35 5.34 -6.64
C LEU A 161 14.15 5.14 -8.15
N ALA A 162 12.95 4.74 -8.58
CA ALA A 162 12.67 4.50 -9.98
C ALA A 162 12.07 5.72 -10.70
N VAL A 163 11.18 6.46 -10.01
CA VAL A 163 10.39 7.55 -10.57
C VAL A 163 10.01 8.57 -9.49
N THR A 164 9.50 9.74 -9.88
CA THR A 164 9.10 10.81 -8.95
C THR A 164 7.72 10.61 -8.31
N ASP A 165 6.87 9.78 -8.91
CA ASP A 165 5.47 9.58 -8.51
C ASP A 165 5.30 9.29 -7.00
N PRO A 166 6.10 8.39 -6.37
CA PRO A 166 5.97 8.12 -4.93
C PRO A 166 6.33 9.32 -4.05
N VAL A 167 7.30 10.12 -4.47
CA VAL A 167 7.70 11.33 -3.74
C VAL A 167 6.55 12.33 -3.74
N ILE A 168 5.92 12.56 -4.91
CA ILE A 168 4.73 13.42 -5.03
C ILE A 168 3.58 12.84 -4.18
N THR A 169 3.26 11.54 -4.35
CA THR A 169 2.18 10.89 -3.59
C THR A 169 2.38 11.00 -2.08
N SER A 170 3.63 10.92 -1.60
CA SER A 170 3.94 11.00 -0.18
C SER A 170 3.54 12.33 0.46
N THR A 171 3.54 13.43 -0.30
CA THR A 171 3.11 14.76 0.19
C THR A 171 1.60 14.87 0.37
N LEU A 172 0.84 13.95 -0.21
CA LEU A 172 -0.62 13.89 -0.12
C LEU A 172 -1.10 12.94 0.97
N CYS A 173 -0.19 12.14 1.53
CA CYS A 173 -0.53 11.07 2.47
C CYS A 173 -0.26 11.47 3.93
N ASP A 174 -1.08 10.91 4.82
CA ASP A 174 -0.93 11.11 6.27
C ASP A 174 0.25 10.30 6.84
N GLY A 175 0.71 9.29 6.09
CA GLY A 175 1.86 8.48 6.47
C GLY A 175 2.37 7.56 5.37
N VAL A 176 3.65 7.19 5.48
CA VAL A 176 4.35 6.35 4.52
C VAL A 176 4.93 5.11 5.22
N VAL A 177 4.66 3.95 4.66
CA VAL A 177 5.27 2.67 5.03
C VAL A 177 6.22 2.24 3.91
N MET A 178 7.49 2.00 4.24
CA MET A 178 8.48 1.53 3.27
C MET A 178 8.70 0.03 3.43
N VAL A 179 8.51 -0.74 2.35
CA VAL A 179 8.78 -2.18 2.32
C VAL A 179 10.19 -2.42 1.81
N VAL A 180 10.94 -3.25 2.51
CA VAL A 180 12.34 -3.57 2.22
C VAL A 180 12.53 -5.08 2.17
N ALA A 181 13.01 -5.60 1.04
CA ALA A 181 13.35 -7.02 0.93
C ALA A 181 14.74 -7.29 1.53
N THR A 182 14.78 -8.04 2.64
CA THR A 182 16.02 -8.43 3.32
C THR A 182 16.97 -9.15 2.38
N GLY A 183 18.26 -8.81 2.45
CA GLY A 183 19.33 -9.41 1.62
C GLY A 183 19.34 -9.00 0.15
N ARG A 184 18.40 -8.15 -0.32
CA ARG A 184 18.32 -7.68 -1.73
C ARG A 184 18.63 -6.21 -1.91
N VAL A 185 18.36 -5.41 -0.91
CA VAL A 185 18.53 -3.95 -0.97
C VAL A 185 19.77 -3.55 -0.21
N LYS A 186 20.68 -2.82 -0.87
CA LYS A 186 21.84 -2.24 -0.21
C LYS A 186 21.40 -1.10 0.71
N LYS A 187 22.08 -0.94 1.85
CA LYS A 187 21.81 0.15 2.82
C LYS A 187 21.79 1.53 2.16
N ASP A 188 22.66 1.77 1.17
CA ASP A 188 22.73 3.05 0.44
C ASP A 188 21.45 3.32 -0.38
N HIS A 189 20.83 2.30 -1.00
CA HIS A 189 19.55 2.50 -1.70
C HIS A 189 18.44 2.85 -0.72
N LEU A 190 18.37 2.14 0.40
CA LEU A 190 17.39 2.44 1.44
C LEU A 190 17.56 3.86 1.99
N ARG A 191 18.82 4.28 2.28
CA ARG A 191 19.12 5.63 2.75
C ARG A 191 18.70 6.69 1.72
N LYS A 192 19.06 6.53 0.45
CA LYS A 192 18.67 7.46 -0.62
C LYS A 192 17.15 7.57 -0.78
N ALA A 193 16.44 6.44 -0.72
CA ALA A 193 14.97 6.45 -0.82
C ALA A 193 14.35 7.18 0.37
N LYS A 194 14.86 6.96 1.59
CA LYS A 194 14.44 7.66 2.79
C LYS A 194 14.69 9.16 2.68
N GLU A 195 15.90 9.57 2.28
CA GLU A 195 16.29 10.97 2.08
C GLU A 195 15.36 11.69 1.09
N GLN A 196 14.98 11.05 -0.03
CA GLN A 196 14.04 11.64 -0.99
C GLN A 196 12.66 11.90 -0.40
N LEU A 197 12.16 11.01 0.46
CA LEU A 197 10.88 11.19 1.14
C LEU A 197 10.98 12.25 2.25
N GLU A 198 12.07 12.29 2.99
CA GLU A 198 12.32 13.28 4.04
C GLU A 198 12.48 14.70 3.48
N HIS A 199 13.08 14.87 2.30
CA HIS A 199 13.22 16.17 1.65
C HIS A 199 11.87 16.85 1.33
N VAL A 200 10.82 16.08 1.16
CA VAL A 200 9.46 16.59 0.97
C VAL A 200 8.61 16.53 2.25
N ASN A 201 9.24 16.35 3.41
CA ASN A 201 8.60 16.23 4.72
C ASN A 201 7.55 15.09 4.80
N ALA A 202 7.73 14.01 4.04
CA ALA A 202 6.85 12.85 4.13
C ALA A 202 6.96 12.21 5.52
N ARG A 203 5.81 11.97 6.15
CA ARG A 203 5.75 11.34 7.47
C ARG A 203 6.00 9.84 7.37
N MET A 204 7.21 9.41 7.72
CA MET A 204 7.54 7.98 7.77
C MET A 204 6.93 7.30 9.00
N LEU A 205 6.02 6.35 8.77
CA LEU A 205 5.45 5.51 9.84
C LEU A 205 6.38 4.36 10.21
N GLY A 206 7.20 3.89 9.28
CA GLY A 206 8.17 2.85 9.56
C GLY A 206 8.59 2.05 8.32
N ILE A 207 9.35 0.99 8.61
CA ILE A 207 9.87 0.06 7.60
C ILE A 207 9.30 -1.34 7.89
N VAL A 208 8.85 -2.01 6.83
CA VAL A 208 8.44 -3.42 6.85
C VAL A 208 9.54 -4.25 6.22
N LEU A 209 10.20 -5.09 7.01
CA LEU A 209 11.16 -6.06 6.50
C LEU A 209 10.41 -7.25 5.89
N ASN A 210 10.63 -7.48 4.61
CA ASN A 210 10.03 -8.58 3.85
C ASN A 210 11.09 -9.60 3.44
N ARG A 211 10.66 -10.84 3.18
CA ARG A 211 11.53 -11.94 2.73
C ARG A 211 12.68 -12.26 3.71
N MET A 212 12.45 -12.08 5.01
CA MET A 212 13.39 -12.48 6.03
C MET A 212 13.61 -14.00 5.96
N ASN A 213 14.86 -14.45 6.06
CA ASN A 213 15.18 -15.86 6.23
C ASN A 213 14.80 -16.34 7.65
N ARG A 214 14.81 -17.66 7.87
CA ARG A 214 14.40 -18.22 9.17
C ARG A 214 15.33 -17.83 10.33
N GLU A 215 16.61 -17.68 10.05
CA GLU A 215 17.62 -17.29 11.04
C GLU A 215 17.42 -15.84 11.48
N ASP A 216 17.23 -14.92 10.54
CA ASP A 216 16.93 -13.51 10.83
C ASP A 216 15.60 -13.36 11.60
N GLN A 217 14.59 -14.20 11.30
CA GLN A 217 13.33 -14.20 12.04
C GLN A 217 13.54 -14.59 13.51
N GLN A 218 14.35 -15.62 13.79
CA GLN A 218 14.63 -16.04 15.17
C GLN A 218 15.34 -14.97 15.98
N ILE A 219 16.30 -14.25 15.40
CA ILE A 219 16.99 -13.15 16.05
C ILE A 219 16.00 -12.03 16.43
N PHE A 220 15.12 -11.64 15.51
CA PHE A 220 14.11 -10.61 15.78
C PHE A 220 13.11 -11.00 16.88
N TYR A 221 12.70 -12.28 16.92
CA TYR A 221 11.80 -12.77 17.97
C TYR A 221 12.52 -12.94 19.32
N MET A 222 13.80 -13.27 19.34
CA MET A 222 14.60 -13.39 20.58
C MET A 222 14.90 -12.03 21.20
N ASP A 223 15.21 -11.00 20.40
CA ASP A 223 15.47 -9.65 20.89
C ASP A 223 14.21 -8.98 21.47
N ASP A 224 13.00 -9.26 20.93
CA ASP A 224 11.74 -8.72 21.43
C ASP A 224 11.18 -9.47 22.66
N TYR A 225 11.52 -10.76 22.84
CA TYR A 225 11.02 -11.63 23.94
C TYR A 225 12.13 -12.25 24.77
N GLY A 226 13.40 -12.00 24.46
CA GLY A 226 14.56 -12.59 25.08
C GLY A 226 15.17 -11.72 26.17
N THR A 227 14.99 -12.17 27.39
CA THR A 227 15.82 -11.97 28.61
C THR A 227 15.62 -10.68 29.41
N LYS A 228 14.68 -10.75 30.32
CA LYS A 228 14.99 -10.42 31.70
C LYS A 228 15.05 -11.75 32.47
N GLY A 229 16.22 -12.33 32.59
CA GLY A 229 16.62 -13.28 33.61
C GLY A 229 17.69 -12.65 34.45
#